data_709e3a335c2378de18c164f02eed001a
#
_entry.id   709e3a335c2378de18c164f02eed001a
#
_cell.length_a   1.000
_cell.length_b   1.000
_cell.length_c   1.000
_cell.angle_alpha   90.00
_cell.angle_beta   90.00
_cell.angle_gamma   90.00
#
_symmetry.space_group_name_H-M   'P 1'
#
loop_
_entity.id
_entity.type
_entity.pdbx_description
1 polymer ?
#
loop_
_entity_poly.entity_id
_entity_poly.type
_entity_poly.pdbx_seq_one_letter_code
_entity_poly.pdbx_strand_id
1 'polypeptide(L)'
;EDDPVISSVGYGGLPNLNGDVELDAAYMNGDTLGFGGVMSVKNIKNPIEVAFDLSHYQRNCLLSDIGATRYAQSKGFAFQNMLSPESKKRYDQTDKRRDSEMLEAYKEHDTVCVIGMDHRRSMACGVSTSGLFLKMPGRVGDSPIIGSGLYADSEVGCAAATGVGEDIMKGCLSFS
;
A
#
# COMPACT_ATOMS: atom_id res chain seq x y z
N GLU A 1 -7.36 2.79 6.85
CA GLU A 1 -6.90 1.41 7.07
C GLU A 1 -7.77 0.63 8.09
N ASP A 2 -8.56 1.32 8.88
CA ASP A 2 -9.40 0.72 9.93
C ASP A 2 -10.87 0.49 9.50
N ASP A 3 -11.28 0.97 8.33
CA ASP A 3 -12.65 0.83 7.82
C ASP A 3 -12.81 -0.45 7.00
N PRO A 4 -13.53 -1.48 7.51
CA PRO A 4 -13.70 -2.77 6.83
C PRO A 4 -14.58 -2.70 5.57
N VAL A 5 -15.27 -1.59 5.34
CA VAL A 5 -16.09 -1.38 4.13
C VAL A 5 -15.20 -1.14 2.92
N ILE A 6 -14.00 -0.59 3.14
CA ILE A 6 -13.00 -0.38 2.09
C ILE A 6 -12.18 -1.66 1.93
N SER A 7 -12.67 -2.59 1.12
CA SER A 7 -12.13 -3.95 0.97
C SER A 7 -10.77 -4.06 0.25
N SER A 8 -10.10 -2.95 0.00
CA SER A 8 -8.81 -2.90 -0.72
C SER A 8 -7.71 -2.18 0.05
N VAL A 9 -7.96 -1.80 1.32
CA VAL A 9 -7.00 -1.11 2.17
C VAL A 9 -7.12 -1.60 3.62
N GLY A 10 -6.01 -1.99 4.23
CA GLY A 10 -5.98 -2.29 5.66
C GLY A 10 -6.86 -3.46 6.09
N TYR A 11 -7.57 -3.29 7.20
CA TYR A 11 -8.51 -4.30 7.73
C TYR A 11 -9.70 -4.49 6.77
N GLY A 12 -9.95 -5.73 6.41
CA GLY A 12 -10.98 -6.08 5.41
C GLY A 12 -10.44 -6.13 3.98
N GLY A 13 -9.14 -5.90 3.79
CA GLY A 13 -8.49 -6.07 2.50
C GLY A 13 -8.75 -7.45 1.89
N LEU A 14 -8.90 -7.50 0.57
CA LEU A 14 -9.10 -8.76 -0.14
C LEU A 14 -7.81 -9.55 -0.23
N PRO A 15 -7.86 -10.88 0.02
CA PRO A 15 -6.65 -11.69 0.12
C PRO A 15 -6.05 -12.06 -1.24
N ASN A 16 -4.80 -12.50 -1.20
CA ASN A 16 -4.06 -13.09 -2.31
C ASN A 16 -4.54 -14.53 -2.62
N LEU A 17 -3.91 -15.20 -3.57
CA LEU A 17 -4.23 -16.58 -3.96
C LEU A 17 -4.12 -17.61 -2.82
N ASN A 18 -3.31 -17.32 -1.78
CA ASN A 18 -3.16 -18.19 -0.62
C ASN A 18 -4.18 -17.89 0.50
N GLY A 19 -5.00 -16.86 0.35
CA GLY A 19 -5.95 -16.43 1.37
C GLY A 19 -5.38 -15.45 2.41
N ASP A 20 -4.17 -14.92 2.19
CA ASP A 20 -3.52 -13.94 3.06
C ASP A 20 -3.79 -12.51 2.57
N VAL A 21 -4.11 -11.61 3.50
CA VAL A 21 -4.12 -10.17 3.22
C VAL A 21 -2.69 -9.64 3.30
N GLU A 22 -2.15 -9.23 2.15
CA GLU A 22 -0.85 -8.57 2.03
C GLU A 22 -1.06 -7.10 1.75
N LEU A 23 -0.40 -6.26 2.53
CA LEU A 23 -0.55 -4.81 2.50
C LEU A 23 0.73 -4.14 2.01
N ASP A 24 0.55 -3.07 1.26
CA ASP A 24 1.61 -2.18 0.80
C ASP A 24 1.29 -0.76 1.27
N ALA A 25 2.27 -0.01 1.73
CA ALA A 25 2.12 1.39 2.06
C ALA A 25 3.42 2.16 1.84
N ALA A 26 3.29 3.43 1.46
CA ALA A 26 4.42 4.34 1.40
C ALA A 26 4.04 5.76 1.82
N TYR A 27 5.03 6.49 2.31
CA TYR A 27 4.95 7.89 2.68
C TYR A 27 6.15 8.64 2.12
N MET A 28 5.93 9.88 1.70
CA MET A 28 7.00 10.78 1.26
C MET A 28 6.77 12.20 1.78
N ASN A 29 7.83 12.81 2.30
CA ASN A 29 7.88 14.19 2.77
C ASN A 29 8.51 15.05 1.67
N GLY A 30 7.81 16.06 1.19
CA GLY A 30 8.25 16.91 0.09
C GLY A 30 9.35 17.92 0.46
N ASP A 31 9.50 18.27 1.75
CA ASP A 31 10.53 19.24 2.17
C ASP A 31 11.91 18.59 2.21
N THR A 32 11.96 17.34 2.64
CA THR A 32 13.23 16.62 2.87
C THR A 32 13.53 15.59 1.80
N LEU A 33 12.54 15.28 0.95
CA LEU A 33 12.50 14.13 0.05
C LEU A 33 12.68 12.80 0.79
N GLY A 34 12.50 12.81 2.12
CA GLY A 34 12.50 11.62 2.95
C GLY A 34 11.30 10.74 2.65
N PHE A 35 11.53 9.46 2.44
CA PHE A 35 10.46 8.51 2.13
C PHE A 35 10.64 7.21 2.90
N GLY A 36 9.55 6.51 3.10
CA GLY A 36 9.54 5.18 3.68
C GLY A 36 8.42 4.35 3.10
N GLY A 37 8.59 3.03 3.12
CA GLY A 37 7.57 2.13 2.62
C GLY A 37 7.71 0.70 3.11
N VAL A 38 6.60 0.01 3.12
CA VAL A 38 6.50 -1.42 3.41
C VAL A 38 5.73 -2.12 2.30
N MET A 39 6.17 -3.34 1.96
CA MET A 39 5.66 -4.12 0.84
C MET A 39 5.34 -5.53 1.28
N SER A 40 4.19 -6.06 0.82
CA SER A 40 3.72 -7.44 1.07
C SER A 40 3.70 -7.80 2.56
N VAL A 41 3.38 -6.84 3.43
CA VAL A 41 3.34 -7.08 4.87
C VAL A 41 2.02 -7.71 5.29
N LYS A 42 2.07 -8.58 6.31
CA LYS A 42 0.90 -9.28 6.85
C LYS A 42 0.69 -8.90 8.30
N ASN A 43 -0.60 -8.78 8.68
CA ASN A 43 -1.02 -8.59 10.06
C ASN A 43 -0.50 -7.31 10.76
N ILE A 44 0.08 -6.38 10.05
CA ILE A 44 0.37 -5.04 10.58
C ILE A 44 -0.90 -4.22 10.46
N LYS A 45 -1.37 -3.67 11.61
CA LYS A 45 -2.65 -2.97 11.66
C LYS A 45 -2.68 -1.73 10.75
N ASN A 46 -1.67 -0.88 10.87
CA ASN A 46 -1.56 0.36 10.10
C ASN A 46 -0.19 0.43 9.40
N PRO A 47 -0.04 -0.19 8.22
CA PRO A 47 1.24 -0.21 7.51
C PRO A 47 1.75 1.19 7.14
N ILE A 48 0.87 2.18 6.97
CA ILE A 48 1.27 3.57 6.70
C ILE A 48 2.06 4.19 7.87
N GLU A 49 1.77 3.82 9.12
CA GLU A 49 2.54 4.31 10.28
C GLU A 49 3.98 3.77 10.26
N VAL A 50 4.15 2.52 9.82
CA VAL A 50 5.49 1.92 9.66
C VAL A 50 6.25 2.61 8.52
N ALA A 51 5.58 2.89 7.39
CA ALA A 51 6.16 3.64 6.29
C ALA A 51 6.57 5.06 6.71
N PHE A 52 5.75 5.73 7.52
CA PHE A 52 6.07 7.04 8.07
C PHE A 52 7.30 6.99 8.99
N ASP A 53 7.39 6.02 9.90
CA ASP A 53 8.57 5.86 10.78
C ASP A 53 9.85 5.60 9.95
N LEU A 54 9.76 4.76 8.92
CA LEU A 54 10.87 4.49 8.01
C LEU A 54 11.34 5.71 7.21
N SER A 55 10.45 6.68 6.95
CA SER A 55 10.80 7.90 6.19
C SER A 55 11.81 8.80 6.89
N HIS A 56 12.03 8.61 8.18
CA HIS A 56 13.03 9.34 8.95
C HIS A 56 14.46 8.76 8.82
N TYR A 57 14.61 7.63 8.12
CA TYR A 57 15.91 7.01 7.91
C TYR A 57 16.51 7.43 6.56
N GLN A 58 17.81 7.67 6.55
CA GLN A 58 18.55 7.94 5.30
C GLN A 58 18.82 6.68 4.48
N ARG A 59 18.76 5.52 5.11
CA ARG A 59 18.99 4.20 4.51
C ARG A 59 17.99 3.21 5.09
N ASN A 60 17.74 2.12 4.37
CA ASN A 60 16.78 1.07 4.76
C ASN A 60 15.36 1.61 4.93
N CYS A 61 14.97 2.56 4.12
CA CYS A 61 13.66 3.20 4.15
C CYS A 61 12.55 2.38 3.46
N LEU A 62 12.90 1.35 2.69
CA LEU A 62 11.95 0.39 2.11
C LEU A 62 12.23 -1.01 2.66
N LEU A 63 11.21 -1.61 3.25
CA LEU A 63 11.27 -2.97 3.79
C LEU A 63 10.13 -3.82 3.24
N SER A 64 10.35 -5.12 3.12
CA SER A 64 9.34 -6.04 2.61
C SER A 64 9.16 -7.25 3.52
N ASP A 65 7.97 -7.86 3.45
CA ASP A 65 7.61 -9.14 4.04
C ASP A 65 8.11 -9.30 5.49
N ILE A 66 8.88 -10.35 5.75
CA ILE A 66 9.37 -10.70 7.08
C ILE A 66 10.32 -9.64 7.67
N GLY A 67 11.07 -8.92 6.82
CA GLY A 67 11.92 -7.82 7.23
C GLY A 67 11.12 -6.66 7.80
N ALA A 68 10.09 -6.24 7.10
CA ALA A 68 9.16 -5.21 7.55
C ALA A 68 8.39 -5.64 8.80
N THR A 69 7.95 -6.90 8.86
CA THR A 69 7.26 -7.46 10.03
C THR A 69 8.13 -7.43 11.28
N ARG A 70 9.40 -7.85 11.19
CA ARG A 70 10.35 -7.81 12.31
C ARG A 70 10.64 -6.39 12.76
N TYR A 71 10.77 -5.46 11.81
CA TYR A 71 10.95 -4.05 12.11
C TYR A 71 9.75 -3.51 12.90
N ALA A 72 8.53 -3.71 12.39
CA ALA A 72 7.30 -3.27 13.05
C ALA A 72 7.17 -3.85 14.46
N GLN A 73 7.49 -5.14 14.66
CA GLN A 73 7.51 -5.76 15.99
C GLN A 73 8.53 -5.10 16.93
N SER A 74 9.74 -4.85 16.45
CA SER A 74 10.81 -4.23 17.26
C SER A 74 10.47 -2.79 17.71
N LYS A 75 9.62 -2.12 16.95
CA LYS A 75 9.13 -0.76 17.22
C LYS A 75 7.82 -0.72 18.03
N GLY A 76 7.19 -1.87 18.26
CA GLY A 76 5.95 -1.96 19.02
C GLY A 76 4.68 -1.55 18.26
N PHE A 77 4.72 -1.56 16.92
CA PHE A 77 3.52 -1.34 16.10
C PHE A 77 2.46 -2.42 16.34
N ALA A 78 1.19 -2.04 16.23
CA ALA A 78 0.08 -2.93 16.49
C ALA A 78 -0.09 -4.02 15.41
N PHE A 79 -0.41 -5.23 15.86
CA PHE A 79 -0.68 -6.38 15.01
C PHE A 79 -2.11 -6.87 15.19
N GLN A 80 -2.76 -7.22 14.08
CA GLN A 80 -4.05 -7.92 14.06
C GLN A 80 -4.21 -8.71 12.78
N ASN A 81 -5.13 -9.69 12.79
CA ASN A 81 -5.53 -10.35 11.55
C ASN A 81 -6.28 -9.36 10.65
N MET A 82 -5.77 -9.11 9.46
CA MET A 82 -6.34 -8.15 8.52
C MET A 82 -7.47 -8.71 7.66
N LEU A 83 -7.68 -10.03 7.65
CA LEU A 83 -8.76 -10.70 6.94
C LEU A 83 -10.07 -10.59 7.72
N SER A 84 -11.02 -9.80 7.23
CA SER A 84 -12.36 -9.72 7.81
C SER A 84 -13.21 -10.96 7.48
N PRO A 85 -14.30 -11.23 8.25
CA PRO A 85 -15.23 -12.31 7.92
C PRO A 85 -15.84 -12.17 6.52
N GLU A 86 -16.12 -10.94 6.08
CA GLU A 86 -16.68 -10.62 4.76
C GLU A 86 -15.69 -10.94 3.65
N SER A 87 -14.44 -10.49 3.79
CA SER A 87 -13.37 -10.77 2.81
C SER A 87 -13.06 -12.26 2.75
N LYS A 88 -13.09 -12.95 3.90
CA LYS A 88 -12.94 -14.40 3.95
C LYS A 88 -14.09 -15.11 3.22
N LYS A 89 -15.33 -14.72 3.47
CA LYS A 89 -16.51 -15.28 2.80
C LYS A 89 -16.41 -15.11 1.28
N ARG A 90 -16.02 -13.93 0.83
CA ARG A 90 -15.83 -13.66 -0.60
C ARG A 90 -14.75 -14.56 -1.20
N TYR A 91 -13.59 -14.67 -0.53
CA TYR A 91 -12.51 -15.56 -0.95
C TYR A 91 -12.93 -17.03 -1.05
N ASP A 92 -13.68 -17.53 -0.05
CA ASP A 92 -14.15 -18.93 -0.02
C ASP A 92 -15.18 -19.22 -1.14
N GLN A 93 -15.94 -18.23 -1.58
CA GLN A 93 -16.97 -18.35 -2.63
C GLN A 93 -16.44 -18.15 -4.05
N THR A 94 -15.24 -17.62 -4.21
CA THR A 94 -14.68 -17.30 -5.52
C THR A 94 -13.97 -18.50 -6.14
N ASP A 95 -14.24 -18.77 -7.42
CA ASP A 95 -13.50 -19.81 -8.19
C ASP A 95 -12.13 -19.28 -8.59
N LYS A 96 -11.12 -19.67 -7.83
CA LYS A 96 -9.72 -19.24 -7.97
C LYS A 96 -9.07 -19.58 -9.32
N ARG A 97 -9.72 -20.42 -10.15
CA ARG A 97 -9.24 -20.77 -11.49
C ARG A 97 -9.71 -19.81 -12.57
N ARG A 98 -10.80 -19.11 -12.32
CA ARG A 98 -11.40 -18.16 -13.28
C ARG A 98 -10.75 -16.78 -13.27
N ASP A 99 -10.26 -16.36 -12.11
CA ASP A 99 -9.77 -14.98 -11.92
C ASP A 99 -8.30 -14.78 -12.29
N SER A 100 -7.62 -15.82 -12.78
CA SER A 100 -6.28 -15.67 -13.39
C SER A 100 -6.32 -14.87 -14.72
N GLU A 101 -7.49 -14.59 -15.27
CA GLU A 101 -7.70 -13.73 -16.44
C GLU A 101 -8.13 -12.30 -16.05
N MET A 102 -7.35 -11.71 -15.26
CA MET A 102 -6.91 -10.32 -15.05
C MET A 102 -7.85 -9.12 -15.19
N LEU A 103 -8.84 -9.05 -16.01
CA LEU A 103 -9.59 -7.78 -16.23
C LEU A 103 -10.65 -7.50 -15.15
N GLU A 104 -11.17 -8.52 -14.46
CA GLU A 104 -12.14 -8.32 -13.39
C GLU A 104 -11.50 -7.96 -12.04
N ALA A 105 -10.30 -8.44 -11.77
CA ALA A 105 -9.55 -8.09 -10.55
C ALA A 105 -9.29 -6.57 -10.44
N TYR A 106 -9.14 -5.88 -11.58
CA TYR A 106 -8.92 -4.43 -11.61
C TYR A 106 -10.20 -3.58 -11.43
N LYS A 107 -11.39 -4.16 -11.52
CA LYS A 107 -12.65 -3.39 -11.43
C LYS A 107 -13.09 -3.06 -10.01
N GLU A 108 -12.55 -3.70 -9.02
CA GLU A 108 -13.06 -3.67 -7.65
C GLU A 108 -12.00 -3.40 -6.59
N HIS A 109 -10.84 -2.85 -6.97
CA HIS A 109 -9.86 -2.45 -5.97
C HIS A 109 -9.67 -0.94 -5.95
N ASP A 110 -9.62 -0.43 -4.75
CA ASP A 110 -9.31 0.96 -4.47
C ASP A 110 -8.00 1.03 -3.69
N THR A 111 -7.29 2.11 -3.87
CA THR A 111 -6.12 2.48 -3.08
C THR A 111 -6.44 3.79 -2.39
N VAL A 112 -6.09 3.94 -1.13
CA VAL A 112 -6.20 5.23 -0.46
C VAL A 112 -4.92 6.02 -0.67
N CYS A 113 -5.06 7.19 -1.28
CA CYS A 113 -4.00 8.17 -1.44
C CYS A 113 -4.39 9.45 -0.68
N VAL A 114 -3.48 9.99 0.11
CA VAL A 114 -3.66 11.24 0.84
C VAL A 114 -2.52 12.18 0.48
N ILE A 115 -2.87 13.36 -0.04
CA ILE A 115 -1.94 14.45 -0.28
C ILE A 115 -2.29 15.58 0.69
N GLY A 116 -1.32 16.06 1.42
CA GLY A 116 -1.47 17.18 2.34
C GLY A 116 -0.52 18.32 2.00
N MET A 117 -1.01 19.55 2.17
CA MET A 117 -0.20 20.77 2.07
C MET A 117 -0.55 21.67 3.24
N ASP A 118 0.46 22.16 3.95
CA ASP A 118 0.26 23.12 5.04
C ASP A 118 0.29 24.58 4.54
N HIS A 119 0.10 25.53 5.48
CA HIS A 119 0.10 26.97 5.18
C HIS A 119 1.47 27.53 4.77
N ARG A 120 2.54 26.78 4.96
CA ARG A 120 3.91 27.10 4.51
C ARG A 120 4.24 26.46 3.17
N ARG A 121 3.25 25.75 2.57
CA ARG A 121 3.39 24.99 1.34
C ARG A 121 4.27 23.74 1.47
N SER A 122 4.56 23.30 2.71
CA SER A 122 5.15 21.99 2.93
C SER A 122 4.17 20.90 2.52
N MET A 123 4.61 19.98 1.69
CA MET A 123 3.77 18.91 1.13
C MET A 123 4.18 17.54 1.63
N ALA A 124 3.22 16.65 1.73
CA ALA A 124 3.47 15.24 2.02
C ALA A 124 2.42 14.37 1.32
N CYS A 125 2.79 13.14 1.02
CA CYS A 125 1.91 12.17 0.41
C CYS A 125 2.03 10.81 1.11
N GLY A 126 0.90 10.15 1.28
CA GLY A 126 0.82 8.79 1.79
C GLY A 126 -0.12 7.93 0.96
N VAL A 127 0.25 6.66 0.75
CA VAL A 127 -0.53 5.70 -0.03
C VAL A 127 -0.58 4.37 0.73
N SER A 128 -1.76 3.74 0.76
CA SER A 128 -1.97 2.43 1.39
C SER A 128 -2.95 1.58 0.57
N THR A 129 -2.65 0.28 0.44
CA THR A 129 -3.44 -0.67 -0.34
C THR A 129 -3.25 -2.12 0.12
N SER A 130 -4.22 -2.99 -0.16
CA SER A 130 -4.04 -4.45 -0.14
C SER A 130 -3.74 -5.03 -1.54
N GLY A 131 -3.68 -4.19 -2.56
CA GLY A 131 -3.46 -4.60 -3.94
C GLY A 131 -4.68 -5.31 -4.54
N LEU A 132 -4.44 -6.16 -5.52
CA LEU A 132 -5.49 -6.87 -6.25
C LEU A 132 -6.03 -8.06 -5.46
N PHE A 133 -7.34 -8.33 -5.60
CA PHE A 133 -7.92 -9.59 -5.15
C PHE A 133 -7.30 -10.76 -5.92
N LEU A 134 -6.99 -11.84 -5.21
CA LEU A 134 -6.33 -13.03 -5.75
C LEU A 134 -4.98 -12.76 -6.45
N LYS A 135 -4.30 -11.68 -6.09
CA LYS A 135 -2.94 -11.44 -6.57
C LYS A 135 -2.01 -12.61 -6.23
N MET A 136 -0.97 -12.77 -6.98
CA MET A 136 0.11 -13.70 -6.62
C MET A 136 0.69 -13.28 -5.27
N PRO A 137 0.99 -14.23 -4.36
CA PRO A 137 1.68 -13.91 -3.11
C PRO A 137 2.97 -13.15 -3.37
N GLY A 138 3.13 -12.02 -2.67
CA GLY A 138 4.28 -11.12 -2.86
C GLY A 138 4.19 -10.16 -4.05
N ARG A 139 3.09 -10.15 -4.82
CA ARG A 139 2.91 -9.14 -5.88
C ARG A 139 2.77 -7.76 -5.25
N VAL A 140 3.60 -6.84 -5.71
CA VAL A 140 3.61 -5.42 -5.36
C VAL A 140 3.13 -4.61 -6.56
N GLY A 141 2.18 -3.69 -6.35
CA GLY A 141 1.71 -2.73 -7.35
C GLY A 141 2.48 -1.42 -7.30
N ASP A 142 1.89 -0.39 -7.89
CA ASP A 142 2.44 0.96 -7.94
C ASP A 142 2.52 1.65 -6.56
N SER A 143 1.57 1.35 -5.67
CA SER A 143 1.30 2.12 -4.45
C SER A 143 2.53 2.38 -3.57
N PRO A 144 3.43 1.42 -3.27
CA PRO A 144 4.59 1.68 -2.44
C PRO A 144 5.83 2.16 -3.22
N ILE A 145 5.71 2.37 -4.53
CA ILE A 145 6.83 2.73 -5.41
C ILE A 145 6.87 4.24 -5.60
N ILE A 146 7.93 4.88 -5.06
CA ILE A 146 8.15 6.31 -5.19
C ILE A 146 8.33 6.69 -6.67
N GLY A 147 7.63 7.72 -7.10
CA GLY A 147 7.56 8.15 -8.50
C GLY A 147 6.46 7.47 -9.32
N SER A 148 5.90 6.36 -8.81
CA SER A 148 4.79 5.65 -9.45
C SER A 148 3.47 5.89 -8.73
N GLY A 149 3.27 5.29 -7.56
CA GLY A 149 2.04 5.46 -6.77
C GLY A 149 1.98 6.78 -6.01
N LEU A 150 3.12 7.38 -5.69
CA LEU A 150 3.21 8.68 -5.03
C LEU A 150 4.53 9.39 -5.33
N TYR A 151 4.47 10.72 -5.28
CA TYR A 151 5.64 11.59 -5.24
C TYR A 151 5.32 12.90 -4.52
N ALA A 152 6.25 13.43 -3.75
CA ALA A 152 6.11 14.72 -3.08
C ALA A 152 7.43 15.50 -3.13
N ASP A 153 7.37 16.73 -3.61
CA ASP A 153 8.44 17.72 -3.59
C ASP A 153 7.81 19.09 -3.34
N SER A 154 8.10 19.69 -2.19
CA SER A 154 7.48 20.96 -1.81
C SER A 154 7.89 22.14 -2.70
N GLU A 155 8.97 22.01 -3.47
CA GLU A 155 9.40 23.03 -4.44
C GLU A 155 8.65 22.89 -5.78
N VAL A 156 8.15 21.70 -6.11
CA VAL A 156 7.53 21.38 -7.41
C VAL A 156 6.05 21.08 -7.27
N GLY A 157 5.72 20.02 -6.52
CA GLY A 157 4.36 19.55 -6.36
C GLY A 157 4.26 18.18 -5.71
N CYS A 158 3.04 17.72 -5.53
CA CYS A 158 2.74 16.42 -4.97
C CYS A 158 1.70 15.72 -5.83
N ALA A 159 1.93 14.45 -6.13
CA ALA A 159 1.04 13.64 -6.93
C ALA A 159 0.90 12.22 -6.37
N ALA A 160 -0.27 11.62 -6.59
CA ALA A 160 -0.52 10.22 -6.33
C ALA A 160 -1.33 9.62 -7.48
N ALA A 161 -1.05 8.37 -7.80
CA ALA A 161 -1.73 7.63 -8.85
C ALA A 161 -2.26 6.30 -8.31
N THR A 162 -3.39 5.85 -8.87
CA THR A 162 -3.95 4.52 -8.64
C THR A 162 -4.67 4.04 -9.90
N GLY A 163 -4.79 2.73 -10.08
CA GLY A 163 -5.41 2.11 -11.25
C GLY A 163 -4.72 0.80 -11.63
N VAL A 164 -4.36 0.63 -12.90
CA VAL A 164 -3.57 -0.53 -13.35
C VAL A 164 -2.11 -0.33 -12.91
N GLY A 165 -1.75 -0.94 -11.77
CA GLY A 165 -0.48 -0.69 -11.10
C GLY A 165 0.74 -0.87 -11.98
N GLU A 166 0.75 -1.90 -12.82
CA GLU A 166 1.85 -2.18 -13.74
C GLU A 166 2.02 -1.08 -14.81
N ASP A 167 0.93 -0.47 -15.27
CA ASP A 167 1.00 0.62 -16.25
C ASP A 167 1.43 1.94 -15.59
N ILE A 168 0.97 2.19 -14.37
CA ILE A 168 1.41 3.32 -13.54
C ILE A 168 2.93 3.24 -13.30
N MET A 169 3.45 2.04 -12.96
CA MET A 169 4.89 1.83 -12.76
C MET A 169 5.69 2.07 -14.04
N LYS A 170 5.23 1.56 -15.19
CA LYS A 170 5.89 1.80 -16.50
C LYS A 170 5.97 3.27 -16.86
N GLY A 171 4.93 4.03 -16.50
CA GLY A 171 4.84 5.47 -16.80
C GLY A 171 5.51 6.37 -15.76
N CYS A 172 5.88 5.86 -14.56
CA CYS A 172 6.31 6.67 -13.41
C CYS A 172 5.36 7.84 -13.15
N LEU A 173 4.04 7.57 -13.18
CA LEU A 173 3.01 8.60 -13.38
C LEU A 173 2.96 9.68 -12.30
N SER A 174 3.38 9.40 -11.08
CA SER A 174 3.37 10.41 -10.01
C SER A 174 4.59 11.35 -10.07
N PHE A 175 5.62 11.01 -10.85
CA PHE A 175 6.80 11.84 -11.04
C PHE A 175 6.79 12.60 -12.37
N SER A 176 6.13 12.07 -13.40
CA SER A 176 6.02 12.69 -14.73
C SER A 176 4.89 13.72 -14.79
#